data_c040dc9584e26e548de19d94e862099b
#
_entry.id   c040dc9584e26e548de19d94e862099b
#
_cell.length_a   1.000
_cell.length_b   1.000
_cell.length_c   1.000
_cell.angle_alpha   90.00
_cell.angle_beta   90.00
_cell.angle_gamma   90.00
#
_symmetry.space_group_name_H-M   'P 1'
#
loop_
_entity.id
_entity.type
_entity.pdbx_description
1 polymer ?
#
loop_
_entity_poly.entity_id
_entity_poly.type
_entity_poly.pdbx_seq_one_letter_code
_entity_poly.pdbx_strand_id
1 'polypeptide(L)'
;ATGRTAEIFQDIRATMRIPIVTSIWRALASWDDCLERTWDAVKPIYESGLPDLVLPEFLDQVALSGPEFQIEKRVSTHGLSGADFLDIKRIVKAYSRSNALNLLALAAYVSPPSEGSLLVPNNSNNHHATLPLKPLLSRAQITDQNWIHVCEANSLGASTPDDTFSHQAHVATLWRHLAYWPTFLSLVYEGFSPHQKTGIIDAMSLRTTTLAANIGAKISRSFNIVPTSLPDKSIEVISSYVQSPIQVARMVVMGHALSNWLGQLD
;
A
#
# COMPACT_ATOMS: atom_id res chain seq x y z
N ALA A 1 -16.73 5.48 -9.54
CA ALA A 1 -17.16 6.68 -8.80
C ALA A 1 -17.63 7.74 -9.78
N THR A 2 -18.62 8.52 -9.40
CA THR A 2 -19.19 9.64 -10.15
C THR A 2 -19.29 10.88 -9.25
N GLY A 3 -19.50 12.06 -9.84
CA GLY A 3 -19.68 13.29 -9.10
C GLY A 3 -18.51 13.61 -8.16
N ARG A 4 -18.79 14.15 -6.98
CA ARG A 4 -17.79 14.62 -6.01
C ARG A 4 -16.77 13.56 -5.61
N THR A 5 -17.18 12.31 -5.42
CA THR A 5 -16.27 11.19 -5.13
C THR A 5 -15.24 10.98 -6.24
N ALA A 6 -15.63 11.12 -7.50
CA ALA A 6 -14.70 10.97 -8.63
C ALA A 6 -13.68 12.12 -8.67
N GLU A 7 -14.10 13.35 -8.37
CA GLU A 7 -13.22 14.52 -8.27
C GLU A 7 -12.19 14.33 -7.16
N ILE A 8 -12.61 13.91 -5.97
CA ILE A 8 -11.69 13.64 -4.85
C ILE A 8 -10.72 12.51 -5.21
N PHE A 9 -11.16 11.44 -5.85
CA PHE A 9 -10.28 10.37 -6.29
C PHE A 9 -9.26 10.83 -7.34
N GLN A 10 -9.64 11.78 -8.20
CA GLN A 10 -8.70 12.40 -9.15
C GLN A 10 -7.67 13.26 -8.42
N ASP A 11 -8.10 14.04 -7.46
CA ASP A 11 -7.23 14.90 -6.65
C ASP A 11 -6.25 14.06 -5.80
N ILE A 12 -6.71 12.96 -5.17
CA ILE A 12 -5.84 11.99 -4.48
C ILE A 12 -4.73 11.48 -5.40
N ARG A 13 -5.09 11.04 -6.62
CA ARG A 13 -4.08 10.56 -7.57
C ARG A 13 -3.09 11.63 -7.98
N ALA A 14 -3.55 12.85 -8.20
CA ALA A 14 -2.71 13.98 -8.58
C ALA A 14 -1.77 14.38 -7.44
N THR A 15 -2.29 14.55 -6.23
CA THR A 15 -1.52 14.97 -5.05
C THR A 15 -0.46 13.93 -4.66
N MET A 16 -0.84 12.66 -4.60
CA MET A 16 0.07 11.56 -4.24
C MET A 16 0.98 11.13 -5.40
N ARG A 17 0.71 11.59 -6.62
CA ARG A 17 1.41 11.19 -7.86
C ARG A 17 1.41 9.68 -8.07
N ILE A 18 0.23 9.08 -7.96
CA ILE A 18 0.00 7.65 -8.15
C ILE A 18 -1.17 7.41 -9.10
N PRO A 19 -1.13 6.36 -9.94
CA PRO A 19 -2.21 6.10 -10.90
C PRO A 19 -3.42 5.36 -10.30
N ILE A 20 -3.43 5.12 -8.99
CA ILE A 20 -4.45 4.29 -8.31
C ILE A 20 -5.10 5.05 -7.15
N VAL A 21 -6.25 4.54 -6.70
CA VAL A 21 -6.86 4.89 -5.42
C VAL A 21 -6.89 3.64 -4.55
N THR A 22 -6.21 3.69 -3.41
CA THR A 22 -6.08 2.55 -2.49
C THR A 22 -7.36 2.27 -1.72
N SER A 23 -7.40 1.12 -1.03
CA SER A 23 -8.58 0.63 -0.31
C SER A 23 -9.09 1.59 0.76
N ILE A 24 -8.20 2.30 1.46
CA ILE A 24 -8.59 3.23 2.54
C ILE A 24 -9.52 4.34 2.01
N TRP A 25 -9.18 4.97 0.89
CA TRP A 25 -10.00 6.03 0.30
C TRP A 25 -11.34 5.51 -0.23
N ARG A 26 -11.36 4.27 -0.73
CA ARG A 26 -12.60 3.60 -1.18
C ARG A 26 -13.47 3.22 0.01
N ALA A 27 -12.87 2.80 1.12
CA ALA A 27 -13.60 2.51 2.35
C ALA A 27 -14.26 3.78 2.92
N LEU A 28 -13.51 4.88 2.99
CA LEU A 28 -14.05 6.17 3.42
C LEU A 28 -15.18 6.68 2.51
N ALA A 29 -15.12 6.40 1.21
CA ALA A 29 -16.17 6.78 0.26
C ALA A 29 -17.49 5.99 0.44
N SER A 30 -17.51 4.96 1.28
CA SER A 30 -18.73 4.20 1.59
C SER A 30 -19.56 4.84 2.72
N TRP A 31 -19.08 5.94 3.31
CA TRP A 31 -19.73 6.65 4.41
C TRP A 31 -19.87 8.11 4.07
N ASP A 32 -21.02 8.67 4.39
CA ASP A 32 -21.34 10.07 4.12
C ASP A 32 -20.28 10.99 4.76
N ASP A 33 -19.82 12.00 4.01
CA ASP A 33 -18.83 13.01 4.38
C ASP A 33 -17.44 12.49 4.80
N CYS A 34 -17.27 11.20 5.04
CA CYS A 34 -16.01 10.65 5.54
C CYS A 34 -14.85 10.84 4.55
N LEU A 35 -15.06 10.57 3.25
CA LEU A 35 -14.02 10.74 2.26
C LEU A 35 -13.58 12.20 2.13
N GLU A 36 -14.53 13.10 1.93
CA GLU A 36 -14.23 14.52 1.68
C GLU A 36 -13.55 15.15 2.88
N ARG A 37 -14.16 15.06 4.05
CA ARG A 37 -13.61 15.66 5.28
C ARG A 37 -12.24 15.08 5.65
N THR A 38 -12.05 13.76 5.45
CA THR A 38 -10.73 13.15 5.70
C THR A 38 -9.71 13.65 4.69
N TRP A 39 -10.07 13.71 3.40
CA TRP A 39 -9.14 14.17 2.38
C TRP A 39 -8.71 15.62 2.59
N ASP A 40 -9.67 16.51 2.87
CA ASP A 40 -9.39 17.92 3.16
C ASP A 40 -8.44 18.09 4.37
N ALA A 41 -8.61 17.25 5.39
CA ALA A 41 -7.76 17.30 6.59
C ALA A 41 -6.34 16.78 6.38
N VAL A 42 -6.15 15.74 5.53
CA VAL A 42 -4.83 15.11 5.38
C VAL A 42 -4.09 15.53 4.10
N LYS A 43 -4.77 16.07 3.11
CA LYS A 43 -4.16 16.56 1.86
C LYS A 43 -2.95 17.47 2.09
N PRO A 44 -3.00 18.45 3.01
CA PRO A 44 -1.85 19.32 3.29
C PRO A 44 -0.63 18.56 3.78
N ILE A 45 -0.79 17.40 4.43
CA ILE A 45 0.34 16.55 4.86
C ILE A 45 1.08 15.98 3.64
N TYR A 46 0.33 15.51 2.62
CA TYR A 46 0.95 15.06 1.36
C TYR A 46 1.61 16.20 0.61
N GLU A 47 0.97 17.36 0.54
CA GLU A 47 1.47 18.56 -0.14
C GLU A 47 2.72 19.14 0.53
N SER A 48 2.92 18.92 1.82
CA SER A 48 4.13 19.32 2.54
C SER A 48 5.41 18.63 2.02
N GLY A 49 5.27 17.50 1.32
CA GLY A 49 6.38 16.66 0.88
C GLY A 49 7.09 15.87 1.99
N LEU A 50 6.70 16.03 3.26
CA LEU A 50 7.32 15.31 4.38
C LEU A 50 7.18 13.79 4.28
N PRO A 51 6.01 13.21 3.92
CA PRO A 51 5.91 11.77 3.70
C PRO A 51 6.84 11.28 2.58
N ASP A 52 7.00 12.05 1.50
CA ASP A 52 7.92 11.72 0.40
C ASP A 52 9.39 11.78 0.82
N LEU A 53 9.74 12.74 1.67
CA LEU A 53 11.09 12.93 2.19
C LEU A 53 11.56 11.72 3.00
N VAL A 54 10.70 11.19 3.87
CA VAL A 54 11.06 10.08 4.78
C VAL A 54 10.84 8.71 4.15
N LEU A 55 10.15 8.63 3.03
CA LEU A 55 9.75 7.38 2.39
C LEU A 55 10.90 6.42 2.07
N PRO A 56 12.04 6.87 1.50
CA PRO A 56 13.16 5.96 1.18
C PRO A 56 13.72 5.29 2.43
N GLU A 57 14.06 6.08 3.45
CA GLU A 57 14.59 5.56 4.71
C GLU A 57 13.59 4.66 5.43
N PHE A 58 12.30 5.01 5.41
CA PHE A 58 11.25 4.18 5.97
C PHE A 58 11.19 2.81 5.30
N LEU A 59 11.22 2.76 3.97
CA LEU A 59 11.17 1.52 3.21
C LEU A 59 12.42 0.66 3.44
N ASP A 60 13.61 1.26 3.51
CA ASP A 60 14.86 0.55 3.81
C ASP A 60 14.82 -0.13 5.18
N GLN A 61 14.21 0.51 6.18
CA GLN A 61 14.08 -0.05 7.53
C GLN A 61 13.07 -1.20 7.65
N VAL A 62 12.18 -1.34 6.68
CA VAL A 62 11.15 -2.40 6.63
C VAL A 62 11.38 -3.37 5.47
N ALA A 63 12.57 -3.35 4.88
CA ALA A 63 12.93 -4.21 3.78
C ALA A 63 12.93 -5.69 4.21
N LEU A 64 12.28 -6.52 3.40
CA LEU A 64 12.28 -7.97 3.52
C LEU A 64 13.12 -8.54 2.38
N SER A 65 13.99 -9.50 2.67
CA SER A 65 14.77 -10.21 1.64
C SER A 65 13.82 -10.89 0.64
N GLY A 66 14.13 -10.76 -0.63
CA GLY A 66 13.40 -11.48 -1.68
C GLY A 66 13.63 -12.99 -1.60
N PRO A 67 12.84 -13.77 -2.36
CA PRO A 67 13.06 -15.21 -2.53
C PRO A 67 14.44 -15.51 -3.10
N GLU A 68 14.99 -16.67 -2.73
CA GLU A 68 16.33 -17.09 -3.17
C GLU A 68 16.43 -17.38 -4.68
N PHE A 69 15.29 -17.69 -5.34
CA PHE A 69 15.29 -17.96 -6.77
C PHE A 69 15.15 -16.71 -7.61
N GLN A 70 15.82 -16.71 -8.76
CA GLN A 70 15.72 -15.61 -9.73
C GLN A 70 14.39 -15.66 -10.45
N ILE A 71 13.58 -14.61 -10.26
CA ILE A 71 12.23 -14.52 -10.83
C ILE A 71 12.25 -14.52 -12.36
N GLU A 72 13.27 -13.90 -12.99
CA GLU A 72 13.42 -13.83 -14.45
C GLU A 72 13.38 -15.20 -15.12
N LYS A 73 14.20 -16.14 -14.59
CA LYS A 73 14.26 -17.49 -15.13
C LYS A 73 12.93 -18.22 -14.99
N ARG A 74 12.23 -17.98 -13.86
CA ARG A 74 10.93 -18.60 -13.61
C ARG A 74 9.83 -17.98 -14.48
N VAL A 75 9.82 -16.65 -14.63
CA VAL A 75 8.83 -15.92 -15.43
C VAL A 75 8.89 -16.33 -16.91
N SER A 76 10.08 -16.39 -17.50
CA SER A 76 10.25 -16.80 -18.90
C SER A 76 9.85 -18.26 -19.14
N THR A 77 10.11 -19.16 -18.20
CA THR A 77 9.69 -20.57 -18.30
C THR A 77 8.19 -20.76 -18.12
N HIS A 78 7.49 -19.80 -17.51
CA HIS A 78 6.05 -19.86 -17.26
C HIS A 78 5.22 -19.01 -18.24
N GLY A 79 5.81 -18.57 -19.35
CA GLY A 79 5.10 -17.96 -20.46
C GLY A 79 4.67 -16.50 -20.25
N LEU A 80 5.23 -15.80 -19.26
CA LEU A 80 5.01 -14.36 -19.09
C LEU A 80 5.88 -13.57 -20.08
N SER A 81 5.25 -12.67 -20.83
CA SER A 81 5.96 -11.81 -21.78
C SER A 81 6.68 -10.65 -21.06
N GLY A 82 7.65 -10.03 -21.76
CA GLY A 82 8.29 -8.82 -21.24
C GLY A 82 7.30 -7.68 -21.00
N ALA A 83 6.23 -7.58 -21.80
CA ALA A 83 5.18 -6.59 -21.59
C ALA A 83 4.37 -6.86 -20.31
N ASP A 84 4.04 -8.13 -20.03
CA ASP A 84 3.38 -8.53 -18.79
C ASP A 84 4.24 -8.15 -17.58
N PHE A 85 5.53 -8.40 -17.69
CA PHE A 85 6.48 -8.11 -16.63
C PHE A 85 6.58 -6.58 -16.33
N LEU A 86 6.59 -5.75 -17.37
CA LEU A 86 6.56 -4.31 -17.19
C LEU A 86 5.25 -3.83 -16.53
N ASP A 87 4.11 -4.41 -16.90
CA ASP A 87 2.84 -4.07 -16.27
C ASP A 87 2.81 -4.50 -14.80
N ILE A 88 3.32 -5.70 -14.47
CA ILE A 88 3.48 -6.16 -13.09
C ILE A 88 4.36 -5.20 -12.29
N LYS A 89 5.55 -4.85 -12.80
CA LYS A 89 6.47 -3.87 -12.14
C LYS A 89 5.77 -2.53 -11.86
N ARG A 90 5.04 -2.00 -12.84
CA ARG A 90 4.31 -0.73 -12.69
C ARG A 90 3.24 -0.81 -11.60
N ILE A 91 2.45 -1.90 -11.58
CA ILE A 91 1.42 -2.13 -10.57
C ILE A 91 2.06 -2.24 -9.19
N VAL A 92 3.05 -3.10 -9.02
CA VAL A 92 3.74 -3.30 -7.74
C VAL A 92 4.35 -1.99 -7.23
N LYS A 93 5.06 -1.24 -8.08
CA LYS A 93 5.65 0.05 -7.72
C LYS A 93 4.60 1.08 -7.28
N ALA A 94 3.45 1.14 -7.97
CA ALA A 94 2.36 2.03 -7.61
C ALA A 94 1.77 1.71 -6.23
N TYR A 95 1.55 0.42 -5.93
CA TYR A 95 1.03 0.00 -4.62
C TYR A 95 2.07 0.11 -3.50
N SER A 96 3.33 -0.24 -3.75
CA SER A 96 4.42 -0.08 -2.78
C SER A 96 4.51 1.37 -2.31
N ARG A 97 4.57 2.31 -3.25
CA ARG A 97 4.61 3.74 -2.93
C ARG A 97 3.34 4.22 -2.24
N SER A 98 2.16 3.91 -2.79
CA SER A 98 0.90 4.46 -2.27
C SER A 98 0.54 3.96 -0.88
N ASN A 99 0.78 2.68 -0.58
CA ASN A 99 0.53 2.11 0.75
C ASN A 99 1.43 2.75 1.80
N ALA A 100 2.73 2.92 1.50
CA ALA A 100 3.68 3.54 2.41
C ALA A 100 3.37 5.03 2.66
N LEU A 101 3.06 5.80 1.61
CA LEU A 101 2.66 7.20 1.76
C LEU A 101 1.38 7.35 2.58
N ASN A 102 0.37 6.51 2.32
CA ASN A 102 -0.87 6.54 3.10
C ASN A 102 -0.61 6.19 4.58
N LEU A 103 0.21 5.17 4.84
CA LEU A 103 0.54 4.79 6.20
C LEU A 103 1.23 5.94 6.94
N LEU A 104 2.22 6.59 6.33
CA LEU A 104 2.97 7.70 6.94
C LEU A 104 2.09 8.94 7.16
N ALA A 105 1.32 9.35 6.16
CA ALA A 105 0.49 10.56 6.26
C ALA A 105 -0.69 10.39 7.22
N LEU A 106 -1.35 9.24 7.21
CA LEU A 106 -2.46 8.95 8.12
C LEU A 106 -1.96 8.70 9.55
N ALA A 107 -0.79 8.07 9.72
CA ALA A 107 -0.15 7.98 11.03
C ALA A 107 0.20 9.37 11.58
N ALA A 108 0.67 10.30 10.74
CA ALA A 108 0.95 11.67 11.15
C ALA A 108 -0.31 12.40 11.64
N TYR A 109 -1.46 12.11 11.04
CA TYR A 109 -2.74 12.73 11.44
C TYR A 109 -3.26 12.20 12.79
N VAL A 110 -3.09 10.90 13.07
CA VAL A 110 -3.66 10.29 14.30
C VAL A 110 -2.66 10.17 15.45
N SER A 111 -1.35 10.35 15.20
CA SER A 111 -0.33 10.26 16.25
C SER A 111 -0.15 11.59 16.97
N PRO A 112 -0.04 11.61 18.30
CA PRO A 112 0.31 12.82 19.02
C PRO A 112 1.71 13.29 18.59
N PRO A 113 1.95 14.62 18.51
CA PRO A 113 3.26 15.16 18.16
C PRO A 113 4.35 14.68 19.14
N SER A 114 5.48 14.23 18.63
CA SER A 114 6.64 13.79 19.43
C SER A 114 7.75 14.83 19.47
N GLU A 115 8.77 14.62 20.30
CA GLU A 115 10.00 15.37 20.24
C GLU A 115 10.75 15.12 18.92
N GLY A 116 11.49 16.12 18.47
CA GLY A 116 12.20 16.11 17.19
C GLY A 116 11.35 16.66 16.04
N SER A 117 12.02 17.23 15.06
CA SER A 117 11.42 17.89 13.91
C SER A 117 12.15 17.47 12.64
N LEU A 118 11.43 17.31 11.55
CA LEU A 118 11.98 17.11 10.21
C LEU A 118 12.12 18.47 9.52
N LEU A 119 13.15 18.63 8.71
CA LEU A 119 13.25 19.82 7.88
C LEU A 119 12.21 19.73 6.77
N VAL A 120 11.38 20.76 6.65
CA VAL A 120 10.40 20.82 5.54
C VAL A 120 11.17 21.00 4.24
N PRO A 121 11.00 20.11 3.25
CA PRO A 121 11.71 20.23 1.99
C PRO A 121 11.27 21.49 1.24
N ASN A 122 12.21 22.20 0.66
CA ASN A 122 11.88 23.19 -0.35
C ASN A 122 11.33 22.45 -1.56
N ASN A 123 10.08 22.71 -1.89
CA ASN A 123 9.27 22.03 -2.92
C ASN A 123 10.10 21.75 -4.20
N SER A 124 10.58 20.55 -4.37
CA SER A 124 11.10 20.06 -5.64
C SER A 124 9.93 19.49 -6.44
N ASN A 125 9.41 20.27 -7.37
CA ASN A 125 8.39 19.86 -8.32
C ASN A 125 8.95 18.86 -9.34
N ASN A 126 9.30 17.66 -8.91
CA ASN A 126 9.61 16.58 -9.84
C ASN A 126 8.29 15.96 -10.33
N HIS A 127 7.77 16.52 -11.41
CA HIS A 127 6.62 15.98 -12.10
C HIS A 127 7.00 14.69 -12.84
N HIS A 128 6.87 13.55 -12.20
CA HIS A 128 6.88 12.28 -12.90
C HIS A 128 5.47 12.00 -13.43
N ALA A 129 5.31 11.95 -14.74
CA ALA A 129 4.07 11.52 -15.37
C ALA A 129 3.79 10.07 -14.96
N THR A 130 2.62 9.85 -14.34
CA THR A 130 2.18 8.49 -14.00
C THR A 130 1.53 7.85 -15.22
N LEU A 131 2.10 6.75 -15.70
CA LEU A 131 1.49 5.98 -16.78
C LEU A 131 0.24 5.26 -16.26
N PRO A 132 -0.82 5.17 -17.10
CA PRO A 132 -2.02 4.42 -16.73
C PRO A 132 -1.70 2.94 -16.54
N LEU A 133 -2.39 2.32 -15.58
CA LEU A 133 -2.31 0.89 -15.33
C LEU A 133 -3.52 0.16 -15.94
N LYS A 134 -3.41 -1.16 -16.11
CA LYS A 134 -4.58 -2.00 -16.41
C LYS A 134 -5.69 -1.73 -15.39
N PRO A 135 -6.98 -1.82 -15.75
CA PRO A 135 -8.08 -1.66 -14.81
C PRO A 135 -8.03 -2.67 -13.66
N LEU A 136 -8.39 -2.25 -12.45
CA LEU A 136 -8.53 -3.17 -11.33
C LEU A 136 -9.69 -4.14 -11.59
N LEU A 137 -9.43 -5.44 -11.59
CA LEU A 137 -10.46 -6.47 -11.75
C LEU A 137 -11.43 -6.49 -10.56
N SER A 138 -12.70 -6.62 -10.85
CA SER A 138 -13.72 -7.01 -9.86
C SER A 138 -13.62 -8.51 -9.55
N ARG A 139 -14.18 -8.95 -8.42
CA ARG A 139 -14.21 -10.39 -8.09
C ARG A 139 -14.87 -11.20 -9.20
N ALA A 140 -15.95 -10.71 -9.79
CA ALA A 140 -16.70 -11.40 -10.85
C ALA A 140 -15.92 -11.56 -12.17
N GLN A 141 -14.86 -10.78 -12.39
CA GLN A 141 -13.99 -10.89 -13.57
C GLN A 141 -12.85 -11.88 -13.38
N ILE A 142 -12.66 -12.41 -12.16
CA ILE A 142 -11.61 -13.37 -11.82
C ILE A 142 -12.25 -14.74 -11.68
N THR A 143 -11.78 -15.74 -12.45
CA THR A 143 -12.26 -17.12 -12.33
C THR A 143 -12.00 -17.68 -10.95
N ASP A 144 -12.77 -18.65 -10.49
CA ASP A 144 -12.57 -19.25 -9.19
C ASP A 144 -11.19 -19.93 -9.06
N GLN A 145 -10.69 -20.52 -10.14
CA GLN A 145 -9.35 -21.09 -10.19
C GLN A 145 -8.27 -20.02 -9.96
N ASN A 146 -8.35 -18.87 -10.64
CA ASN A 146 -7.39 -17.77 -10.46
C ASN A 146 -7.56 -17.08 -9.10
N TRP A 147 -8.77 -17.11 -8.53
CA TRP A 147 -9.04 -16.55 -7.21
C TRP A 147 -8.27 -17.28 -6.10
N ILE A 148 -8.00 -18.57 -6.24
CA ILE A 148 -7.18 -19.33 -5.30
C ILE A 148 -5.79 -18.67 -5.17
N HIS A 149 -5.14 -18.33 -6.27
CA HIS A 149 -3.82 -17.67 -6.24
C HIS A 149 -3.87 -16.26 -5.63
N VAL A 150 -4.98 -15.53 -5.82
CA VAL A 150 -5.20 -14.25 -5.15
C VAL A 150 -5.30 -14.44 -3.63
N CYS A 151 -6.04 -15.46 -3.18
CA CYS A 151 -6.17 -15.78 -1.75
C CYS A 151 -4.85 -16.26 -1.13
N GLU A 152 -4.10 -17.11 -1.84
CA GLU A 152 -2.77 -17.56 -1.42
C GLU A 152 -1.82 -16.36 -1.22
N ALA A 153 -1.71 -15.47 -2.20
CA ALA A 153 -0.90 -14.26 -2.07
C ALA A 153 -1.42 -13.34 -0.94
N ASN A 154 -2.75 -13.24 -0.77
CA ASN A 154 -3.34 -12.44 0.31
C ASN A 154 -3.12 -13.04 1.70
N SER A 155 -2.81 -14.33 1.81
CA SER A 155 -2.50 -14.96 3.10
C SER A 155 -1.13 -14.59 3.66
N LEU A 156 -0.23 -14.08 2.82
CA LEU A 156 1.10 -13.64 3.25
C LEU A 156 0.98 -12.44 4.22
N GLY A 157 1.47 -12.60 5.45
CA GLY A 157 1.36 -11.61 6.53
C GLY A 157 -0.03 -11.54 7.20
N ALA A 158 -0.88 -12.55 6.99
CA ALA A 158 -2.13 -12.70 7.72
C ALA A 158 -1.97 -13.75 8.83
N SER A 159 -2.23 -13.34 10.06
CA SER A 159 -1.95 -14.17 11.26
C SER A 159 -2.83 -15.40 11.39
N THR A 160 -3.94 -15.49 10.64
CA THR A 160 -4.86 -16.64 10.68
C THR A 160 -5.23 -17.09 9.26
N PRO A 161 -4.97 -18.35 8.90
CA PRO A 161 -5.36 -18.90 7.60
C PRO A 161 -6.87 -18.88 7.36
N ASP A 162 -7.68 -18.97 8.41
CA ASP A 162 -9.14 -19.07 8.32
C ASP A 162 -9.80 -17.79 7.81
N ASP A 163 -9.22 -16.61 8.09
CA ASP A 163 -9.77 -15.33 7.64
C ASP A 163 -9.54 -15.04 6.14
N THR A 164 -8.57 -15.69 5.52
CA THR A 164 -8.17 -15.43 4.14
C THR A 164 -9.04 -16.14 3.10
N PHE A 165 -9.63 -17.27 3.46
CA PHE A 165 -10.45 -18.07 2.56
C PHE A 165 -11.96 -17.87 2.75
N SER A 166 -12.39 -17.13 3.77
CA SER A 166 -13.80 -16.78 3.92
C SER A 166 -14.24 -15.83 2.79
N HIS A 167 -15.45 -15.97 2.28
CA HIS A 167 -16.02 -15.09 1.27
C HIS A 167 -16.14 -13.63 1.73
N GLN A 168 -15.92 -13.35 3.01
CA GLN A 168 -15.96 -12.03 3.64
C GLN A 168 -14.58 -11.45 3.94
N ALA A 169 -13.50 -12.21 3.78
CA ALA A 169 -12.15 -11.72 4.04
C ALA A 169 -11.77 -10.56 3.11
N HIS A 170 -11.22 -9.50 3.68
CA HIS A 170 -10.71 -8.38 2.89
C HIS A 170 -9.48 -8.82 2.06
N VAL A 171 -9.64 -8.82 0.75
CA VAL A 171 -8.54 -9.06 -0.18
C VAL A 171 -7.92 -7.72 -0.61
N ALA A 172 -6.63 -7.57 -0.33
CA ALA A 172 -5.89 -6.38 -0.70
C ALA A 172 -5.93 -6.13 -2.21
N THR A 173 -6.15 -4.87 -2.58
CA THR A 173 -6.33 -4.48 -3.99
C THR A 173 -5.11 -4.78 -4.86
N LEU A 174 -3.90 -4.82 -4.30
CA LEU A 174 -2.69 -5.24 -5.02
C LEU A 174 -2.87 -6.64 -5.62
N TRP A 175 -3.28 -7.61 -4.81
CA TRP A 175 -3.40 -9.01 -5.26
C TRP A 175 -4.48 -9.16 -6.32
N ARG A 176 -5.61 -8.46 -6.17
CA ARG A 176 -6.66 -8.41 -7.20
C ARG A 176 -6.21 -7.74 -8.49
N HIS A 177 -5.33 -6.74 -8.40
CA HIS A 177 -4.79 -6.07 -9.58
C HIS A 177 -3.79 -6.96 -10.33
N LEU A 178 -3.08 -7.83 -9.60
CA LEU A 178 -2.16 -8.81 -10.16
C LEU A 178 -2.85 -10.09 -10.65
N ALA A 179 -4.17 -10.23 -10.47
CA ALA A 179 -4.93 -11.41 -10.89
C ALA A 179 -4.98 -11.64 -12.42
N TYR A 180 -4.53 -10.68 -13.21
CA TYR A 180 -4.25 -10.88 -14.65
C TYR A 180 -3.17 -11.93 -14.89
N TRP A 181 -2.30 -12.17 -13.91
CA TRP A 181 -1.15 -13.07 -13.99
C TRP A 181 -1.17 -14.06 -12.82
N PRO A 182 -2.06 -15.08 -12.86
CA PRO A 182 -2.19 -16.04 -11.77
C PRO A 182 -0.87 -16.82 -11.53
N THR A 183 -0.13 -17.12 -12.58
CA THR A 183 1.20 -17.74 -12.49
C THR A 183 2.18 -16.86 -11.69
N PHE A 184 2.16 -15.56 -11.89
CA PHE A 184 2.99 -14.65 -11.09
C PHE A 184 2.58 -14.68 -9.61
N LEU A 185 1.29 -14.67 -9.30
CA LEU A 185 0.80 -14.78 -7.92
C LEU A 185 1.23 -16.10 -7.26
N SER A 186 1.20 -17.20 -8.00
CA SER A 186 1.71 -18.50 -7.53
C SER A 186 3.20 -18.44 -7.19
N LEU A 187 4.02 -17.81 -8.06
CA LEU A 187 5.45 -17.60 -7.80
C LEU A 187 5.70 -16.70 -6.57
N VAL A 188 4.88 -15.67 -6.38
CA VAL A 188 4.93 -14.82 -5.18
C VAL A 188 4.68 -15.67 -3.93
N TYR A 189 3.60 -16.47 -3.93
CA TYR A 189 3.28 -17.32 -2.79
C TYR A 189 4.37 -18.37 -2.54
N GLU A 190 4.88 -19.06 -3.57
CA GLU A 190 6.00 -20.00 -3.46
C GLU A 190 7.22 -19.33 -2.81
N GLY A 191 7.56 -18.13 -3.29
CA GLY A 191 8.77 -17.43 -2.85
C GLY A 191 8.69 -16.89 -1.43
N PHE A 192 7.53 -16.36 -1.02
CA PHE A 192 7.39 -15.70 0.27
C PHE A 192 6.74 -16.58 1.36
N SER A 193 6.17 -17.73 1.03
CA SER A 193 5.61 -18.65 2.03
C SER A 193 6.62 -19.17 3.06
N PRO A 194 7.92 -19.36 2.77
CA PRO A 194 8.92 -19.65 3.79
C PRO A 194 9.06 -18.53 4.83
N HIS A 195 9.02 -17.27 4.40
CA HIS A 195 9.07 -16.11 5.30
C HIS A 195 7.80 -16.00 6.18
N GLN A 196 6.65 -16.37 5.62
CA GLN A 196 5.41 -16.48 6.41
C GLN A 196 5.50 -17.57 7.46
N LYS A 197 5.97 -18.76 7.09
CA LYS A 197 6.11 -19.90 8.03
C LYS A 197 7.07 -19.63 9.18
N THR A 198 8.09 -18.79 8.97
CA THR A 198 9.05 -18.38 10.02
C THR A 198 8.58 -17.16 10.82
N GLY A 199 7.42 -16.56 10.48
CA GLY A 199 6.87 -15.38 11.16
C GLY A 199 7.60 -14.06 10.83
N ILE A 200 8.53 -14.07 9.88
CA ILE A 200 9.31 -12.87 9.51
C ILE A 200 8.40 -11.79 8.93
N ILE A 201 7.42 -12.14 8.08
CA ILE A 201 6.49 -11.16 7.49
C ILE A 201 5.65 -10.50 8.60
N ASP A 202 5.18 -11.26 9.57
CA ASP A 202 4.38 -10.74 10.68
C ASP A 202 5.21 -9.82 11.59
N ALA A 203 6.44 -10.23 11.91
CA ALA A 203 7.37 -9.41 12.70
C ALA A 203 7.70 -8.09 11.98
N MET A 204 7.96 -8.12 10.67
CA MET A 204 8.20 -6.91 9.87
C MET A 204 6.97 -6.03 9.76
N SER A 205 5.77 -6.60 9.65
CA SER A 205 4.52 -5.84 9.62
C SER A 205 4.28 -5.11 10.94
N LEU A 206 4.53 -5.76 12.08
CA LEU A 206 4.44 -5.14 13.40
C LEU A 206 5.49 -4.00 13.55
N ARG A 207 6.73 -4.26 13.14
CA ARG A 207 7.79 -3.23 13.11
C ARG A 207 7.39 -2.04 12.24
N THR A 208 6.80 -2.29 11.08
CA THR A 208 6.34 -1.27 10.14
C THR A 208 5.29 -0.36 10.80
N THR A 209 4.32 -0.93 11.51
CA THR A 209 3.31 -0.17 12.26
C THR A 209 3.96 0.75 13.30
N THR A 210 4.87 0.22 14.11
CA THR A 210 5.57 0.99 15.15
C THR A 210 6.42 2.10 14.55
N LEU A 211 7.17 1.81 13.50
CA LEU A 211 8.02 2.78 12.83
C LEU A 211 7.19 3.90 12.18
N ALA A 212 6.09 3.54 11.53
CA ALA A 212 5.19 4.51 10.92
C ALA A 212 4.55 5.45 11.96
N ALA A 213 4.18 4.95 13.13
CA ALA A 213 3.68 5.78 14.23
C ALA A 213 4.74 6.77 14.71
N ASN A 214 5.99 6.33 14.88
CA ASN A 214 7.10 7.17 15.31
C ASN A 214 7.44 8.26 14.28
N ILE A 215 7.50 7.90 13.00
CA ILE A 215 7.74 8.85 11.90
C ILE A 215 6.54 9.79 11.75
N GLY A 216 5.33 9.27 11.84
CA GLY A 216 4.09 10.05 11.79
C GLY A 216 4.06 11.13 12.87
N ALA A 217 4.44 10.80 14.11
CA ALA A 217 4.52 11.76 15.20
C ALA A 217 5.55 12.88 14.92
N LYS A 218 6.68 12.59 14.27
CA LYS A 218 7.66 13.59 13.82
C LYS A 218 7.10 14.48 12.70
N ILE A 219 6.40 13.89 11.72
CA ILE A 219 5.72 14.65 10.66
C ILE A 219 4.67 15.56 11.28
N SER A 220 3.85 15.05 12.19
CA SER A 220 2.81 15.80 12.91
C SER A 220 3.40 17.04 13.60
N ARG A 221 4.53 16.88 14.28
CA ARG A 221 5.26 17.97 14.94
C ARG A 221 5.80 18.98 13.93
N SER A 222 6.44 18.51 12.87
CA SER A 222 7.11 19.37 11.89
C SER A 222 6.14 20.20 11.07
N PHE A 223 4.97 19.66 10.79
CA PHE A 223 3.90 20.34 10.04
C PHE A 223 2.92 21.09 10.95
N ASN A 224 3.08 20.97 12.28
CA ASN A 224 2.17 21.52 13.29
C ASN A 224 0.70 21.19 12.99
N ILE A 225 0.45 19.88 12.74
CA ILE A 225 -0.89 19.39 12.43
C ILE A 225 -1.85 19.73 13.59
N VAL A 226 -2.85 20.55 13.29
CA VAL A 226 -3.97 20.76 14.20
C VAL A 226 -5.07 19.80 13.78
N PRO A 227 -5.40 18.78 14.59
CA PRO A 227 -6.47 17.86 14.24
C PRO A 227 -7.79 18.61 14.07
N THR A 228 -8.36 18.55 12.88
CA THR A 228 -9.75 19.00 12.66
C THR A 228 -10.71 17.90 13.11
N SER A 229 -11.90 18.28 13.57
CA SER A 229 -12.91 17.30 13.93
C SER A 229 -13.35 16.50 12.71
N LEU A 230 -12.90 15.26 12.60
CA LEU A 230 -13.38 14.30 11.61
C LEU A 230 -14.62 13.55 12.11
N PRO A 231 -15.44 12.98 11.21
CA PRO A 231 -16.47 12.04 11.61
C PRO A 231 -15.87 10.87 12.42
N ASP A 232 -16.56 10.42 13.46
CA ASP A 232 -16.09 9.29 14.29
C ASP A 232 -15.73 8.06 13.45
N LYS A 233 -16.52 7.80 12.42
CA LYS A 233 -16.25 6.69 11.48
C LYS A 233 -14.95 6.88 10.70
N SER A 234 -14.58 8.10 10.35
CA SER A 234 -13.28 8.38 9.73
C SER A 234 -12.12 8.06 10.66
N ILE A 235 -12.24 8.48 11.94
CA ILE A 235 -11.22 8.19 12.95
C ILE A 235 -11.08 6.69 13.19
N GLU A 236 -12.20 5.97 13.32
CA GLU A 236 -12.21 4.50 13.46
C GLU A 236 -11.48 3.82 12.29
N VAL A 237 -11.86 4.17 11.06
CA VAL A 237 -11.30 3.57 9.83
C VAL A 237 -9.81 3.89 9.70
N ILE A 238 -9.38 5.14 9.93
CA ILE A 238 -7.97 5.52 9.85
C ILE A 238 -7.16 4.84 10.96
N SER A 239 -7.65 4.87 12.20
CA SER A 239 -6.95 4.26 13.34
C SER A 239 -6.77 2.76 13.12
N SER A 240 -7.81 2.05 12.70
CA SER A 240 -7.71 0.64 12.34
C SER A 240 -6.70 0.40 11.21
N TYR A 241 -6.70 1.25 10.19
CA TYR A 241 -5.80 1.14 9.05
C TYR A 241 -4.33 1.30 9.44
N VAL A 242 -3.99 2.28 10.29
CA VAL A 242 -2.59 2.57 10.65
C VAL A 242 -2.06 1.71 11.80
N GLN A 243 -2.93 1.26 12.70
CA GLN A 243 -2.51 0.52 13.90
C GLN A 243 -2.46 -0.99 13.69
N SER A 244 -3.16 -1.50 12.68
CA SER A 244 -3.21 -2.95 12.44
C SER A 244 -2.04 -3.42 11.58
N PRO A 245 -1.19 -4.33 12.10
CA PRO A 245 -0.08 -4.89 11.32
C PRO A 245 -0.56 -5.77 10.14
N ILE A 246 -1.76 -6.34 10.22
CA ILE A 246 -2.33 -7.21 9.18
C ILE A 246 -3.04 -6.44 8.05
N GLN A 247 -3.18 -5.12 8.17
CA GLN A 247 -3.77 -4.29 7.12
C GLN A 247 -2.70 -3.66 6.22
N VAL A 248 -2.54 -2.34 6.26
CA VAL A 248 -1.64 -1.63 5.34
C VAL A 248 -0.17 -1.92 5.62
N ALA A 249 0.23 -2.10 6.87
CA ALA A 249 1.63 -2.35 7.22
C ALA A 249 2.16 -3.61 6.51
N ARG A 250 1.39 -4.70 6.52
CA ARG A 250 1.65 -5.90 5.74
C ARG A 250 1.80 -5.61 4.25
N MET A 251 0.93 -4.77 3.70
CA MET A 251 0.98 -4.41 2.28
C MET A 251 2.16 -3.49 1.92
N VAL A 252 2.67 -2.71 2.88
CA VAL A 252 3.92 -1.97 2.73
C VAL A 252 5.10 -2.95 2.64
N VAL A 253 5.20 -3.89 3.58
CA VAL A 253 6.26 -4.92 3.59
C VAL A 253 6.25 -5.73 2.31
N MET A 254 5.10 -6.31 1.94
CA MET A 254 4.99 -7.14 0.74
C MET A 254 5.17 -6.35 -0.55
N GLY A 255 4.59 -5.15 -0.65
CA GLY A 255 4.74 -4.30 -1.83
C GLY A 255 6.19 -3.87 -2.05
N HIS A 256 6.91 -3.53 -0.97
CA HIS A 256 8.32 -3.17 -1.04
C HIS A 256 9.22 -4.38 -1.38
N ALA A 257 8.99 -5.53 -0.73
CA ALA A 257 9.71 -6.76 -1.01
C ALA A 257 9.56 -7.20 -2.48
N LEU A 258 8.32 -7.14 -3.00
CA LEU A 258 8.07 -7.42 -4.42
C LEU A 258 8.74 -6.40 -5.34
N SER A 259 8.71 -5.10 -4.99
CA SER A 259 9.36 -4.05 -5.78
C SER A 259 10.87 -4.28 -5.87
N ASN A 260 11.51 -4.63 -4.76
CA ASN A 260 12.94 -4.96 -4.73
C ASN A 260 13.26 -6.24 -5.50
N TRP A 261 12.46 -7.28 -5.30
CA TRP A 261 12.64 -8.56 -6.02
C TRP A 261 12.51 -8.40 -7.54
N LEU A 262 11.55 -7.56 -7.99
CA LEU A 262 11.36 -7.23 -9.41
C LEU A 262 12.37 -6.20 -9.92
N GLY A 263 12.94 -5.35 -9.08
CA GLY A 263 13.92 -4.31 -9.42
C GLY A 263 15.34 -4.82 -9.61
N GLN A 264 15.64 -6.04 -9.14
CA GLN A 264 16.92 -6.73 -9.40
C GLN A 264 17.13 -7.09 -10.88
N LEU A 265 16.24 -6.66 -11.75
CA LEU A 265 16.08 -7.04 -13.14
C LEU A 265 16.37 -5.90 -14.14
N ASP A 266 16.97 -4.79 -13.69
CA ASP A 266 17.39 -3.67 -14.56
C ASP A 266 18.84 -3.79 -14.99
#